data_e0ce849f7f23cf0cd6d58ac904f270e2
#
_entry.id   e0ce849f7f23cf0cd6d58ac904f270e2
#
_cell.length_a   1.000
_cell.length_b   1.000
_cell.length_c   1.000
_cell.angle_alpha   90.00
_cell.angle_beta   90.00
_cell.angle_gamma   90.00
#
_symmetry.space_group_name_H-M   'P 1'
#
loop_
_entity.id
_entity.type
_entity.pdbx_description
1 polymer ?
#
loop_
_entity_poly.entity_id
_entity_poly.type
_entity_poly.pdbx_seq_one_letter_code
_entity_poly.pdbx_strand_id
1 'polypeptide(L)'
;MKVTVVGAGNVGATCANVLAIREIASEVVLLDIKEGVSEGKAMDMMQTSPLLGFDTCVVGSTNDYAKTAGSAVVVITSGLPRKPGMTREELIGTNAGIVKTVAENILKHSPNAILIIVSNPMDTMTYLTLKATGLPKNRVIGMGGALDSSRFKYYLSQALGRPLTDVQGTVIGGHGDTTMIPLTRLATYNGLPVSQFLDAAALEKVAADT
;
A
#
# COMPACT_ATOMS: atom_id res chain seq x y z
N MET A 1 17.06 9.12 -0.73
CA MET A 1 16.84 7.81 -1.42
C MET A 1 15.76 7.98 -2.49
N LYS A 2 15.76 7.08 -3.50
CA LYS A 2 14.71 7.02 -4.53
C LYS A 2 13.67 5.95 -4.17
N VAL A 3 12.40 6.27 -4.37
CA VAL A 3 11.26 5.32 -4.28
C VAL A 3 10.51 5.33 -5.61
N THR A 4 10.17 4.16 -6.12
CA THR A 4 9.28 4.04 -7.28
C THR A 4 7.91 3.53 -6.85
N VAL A 5 6.85 4.13 -7.39
CA VAL A 5 5.46 3.66 -7.27
C VAL A 5 5.00 3.22 -8.65
N VAL A 6 4.64 1.96 -8.81
CA VAL A 6 4.15 1.40 -10.08
C VAL A 6 2.63 1.28 -10.05
N GLY A 7 2.00 1.94 -11.01
CA GLY A 7 0.55 2.14 -11.11
C GLY A 7 0.15 3.54 -10.65
N ALA A 8 -0.23 4.39 -11.60
CA ALA A 8 -0.68 5.77 -11.33
C ALA A 8 -2.20 5.88 -11.14
N GLY A 9 -2.84 4.79 -10.70
CA GLY A 9 -4.24 4.80 -10.26
C GLY A 9 -4.42 5.62 -8.97
N ASN A 10 -5.62 5.54 -8.37
CA ASN A 10 -5.92 6.31 -7.15
C ASN A 10 -4.95 5.96 -6.01
N VAL A 11 -4.70 4.68 -5.78
CA VAL A 11 -3.84 4.22 -4.68
C VAL A 11 -2.38 4.66 -4.91
N GLY A 12 -1.83 4.39 -6.09
CA GLY A 12 -0.43 4.71 -6.38
C GLY A 12 -0.18 6.22 -6.42
N ALA A 13 -1.07 7.02 -7.02
CA ALA A 13 -0.94 8.47 -7.02
C ALA A 13 -1.01 9.05 -5.60
N THR A 14 -1.95 8.57 -4.77
CA THR A 14 -2.03 8.98 -3.36
C THR A 14 -0.78 8.59 -2.59
N CYS A 15 -0.26 7.37 -2.82
CA CYS A 15 0.99 6.91 -2.21
C CYS A 15 2.15 7.84 -2.59
N ALA A 16 2.33 8.14 -3.88
CA ALA A 16 3.38 9.04 -4.35
C ALA A 16 3.27 10.44 -3.73
N ASN A 17 2.06 10.98 -3.68
CA ASN A 17 1.79 12.29 -3.08
C ASN A 17 2.16 12.33 -1.58
N VAL A 18 1.75 11.31 -0.82
CA VAL A 18 2.08 11.23 0.62
C VAL A 18 3.58 11.06 0.84
N LEU A 19 4.26 10.24 0.03
CA LEU A 19 5.71 10.08 0.08
C LEU A 19 6.43 11.42 -0.16
N ALA A 20 5.93 12.24 -1.09
CA ALA A 20 6.47 13.55 -1.39
C ALA A 20 6.24 14.55 -0.24
N ILE A 21 5.00 14.74 0.19
CA ILE A 21 4.64 15.69 1.26
C ILE A 21 5.35 15.36 2.59
N ARG A 22 5.57 14.06 2.87
CA ARG A 22 6.26 13.60 4.07
C ARG A 22 7.78 13.55 3.92
N GLU A 23 8.30 13.88 2.74
CA GLU A 23 9.74 13.86 2.42
C GLU A 23 10.44 12.54 2.80
N ILE A 24 9.71 11.42 2.62
CA ILE A 24 10.23 10.06 2.93
C ILE A 24 11.35 9.68 1.96
N ALA A 25 11.32 10.23 0.76
CA ALA A 25 12.31 10.03 -0.28
C ALA A 25 12.73 11.37 -0.89
N SER A 26 13.95 11.49 -1.38
CA SER A 26 14.39 12.67 -2.15
C SER A 26 13.87 12.67 -3.59
N GLU A 27 13.52 11.50 -4.11
CA GLU A 27 12.93 11.32 -5.45
C GLU A 27 11.86 10.22 -5.41
N VAL A 28 10.70 10.51 -5.98
CA VAL A 28 9.61 9.56 -6.19
C VAL A 28 9.34 9.43 -7.69
N VAL A 29 9.48 8.24 -8.24
CA VAL A 29 9.10 7.93 -9.62
C VAL A 29 7.71 7.31 -9.63
N LEU A 30 6.76 7.93 -10.31
CA LEU A 30 5.43 7.39 -10.55
C LEU A 30 5.38 6.79 -11.97
N LEU A 31 5.32 5.45 -12.05
CA LEU A 31 5.34 4.72 -13.32
C LEU A 31 3.96 4.17 -13.66
N ASP A 32 3.50 4.36 -14.90
CA ASP A 32 2.29 3.72 -15.41
C ASP A 32 2.49 3.30 -16.88
N ILE A 33 1.63 2.42 -17.37
CA ILE A 33 1.60 2.04 -18.79
C ILE A 33 0.75 3.00 -19.63
N LYS A 34 -0.16 3.74 -19.01
CA LYS A 34 -1.05 4.66 -19.69
C LYS A 34 -0.34 5.99 -19.94
N GLU A 35 -0.22 6.32 -21.23
CA GLU A 35 0.49 7.50 -21.69
C GLU A 35 0.00 8.81 -21.03
N GLY A 36 0.93 9.60 -20.53
CA GLY A 36 0.70 10.94 -19.96
C GLY A 36 0.07 10.95 -18.56
N VAL A 37 -0.45 9.82 -18.04
CA VAL A 37 -1.16 9.82 -16.76
C VAL A 37 -0.21 10.04 -15.58
N SER A 38 0.91 9.36 -15.57
CA SER A 38 1.91 9.51 -14.52
C SER A 38 2.60 10.86 -14.57
N GLU A 39 2.91 11.36 -15.77
CA GLU A 39 3.53 12.65 -15.98
C GLU A 39 2.61 13.80 -15.53
N GLY A 40 1.33 13.76 -15.93
CA GLY A 40 0.35 14.77 -15.51
C GLY A 40 0.18 14.80 -13.99
N LYS A 41 0.01 13.65 -13.36
CA LYS A 41 -0.11 13.55 -11.89
C LYS A 41 1.17 14.00 -11.15
N ALA A 42 2.34 13.64 -11.67
CA ALA A 42 3.61 14.10 -11.09
C ALA A 42 3.74 15.63 -11.20
N MET A 43 3.35 16.22 -12.32
CA MET A 43 3.33 17.67 -12.50
C MET A 43 2.38 18.35 -11.51
N ASP A 44 1.15 17.83 -11.35
CA ASP A 44 0.18 18.34 -10.37
C ASP A 44 0.77 18.31 -8.95
N MET A 45 1.39 17.18 -8.55
CA MET A 45 2.05 17.07 -7.24
C MET A 45 3.18 18.09 -7.08
N MET A 46 4.06 18.24 -8.07
CA MET A 46 5.17 19.20 -8.01
C MET A 46 4.69 20.64 -7.92
N GLN A 47 3.58 20.98 -8.56
CA GLN A 47 2.98 22.31 -8.47
C GLN A 47 2.42 22.64 -7.08
N THR A 48 2.14 21.63 -6.25
CA THR A 48 1.74 21.84 -4.85
C THR A 48 2.93 22.06 -3.90
N SER A 49 4.15 21.73 -4.33
CA SER A 49 5.36 21.80 -3.50
C SER A 49 5.56 23.19 -2.85
N PRO A 50 5.44 24.33 -3.58
CA PRO A 50 5.61 25.65 -2.96
C PRO A 50 4.54 25.97 -1.90
N LEU A 51 3.36 25.36 -2.00
CA LEU A 51 2.24 25.58 -1.06
C LEU A 51 2.36 24.69 0.18
N LEU A 52 2.83 23.45 0.00
CA LEU A 52 2.89 22.42 1.04
C LEU A 52 4.26 22.31 1.70
N GLY A 53 5.29 22.96 1.14
CA GLY A 53 6.61 23.08 1.73
C GLY A 53 7.41 21.78 1.72
N PHE A 54 7.47 21.07 0.58
CA PHE A 54 8.33 19.90 0.42
C PHE A 54 9.26 20.03 -0.79
N ASP A 55 10.44 19.39 -0.75
CA ASP A 55 11.47 19.41 -1.79
C ASP A 55 11.64 18.07 -2.52
N THR A 56 10.87 17.05 -2.17
CA THR A 56 10.89 15.76 -2.86
C THR A 56 10.57 15.95 -4.34
N CYS A 57 11.47 15.49 -5.22
CA CYS A 57 11.23 15.49 -6.66
C CYS A 57 10.29 14.34 -7.05
N VAL A 58 9.14 14.64 -7.66
CA VAL A 58 8.23 13.62 -8.20
C VAL A 58 8.33 13.62 -9.73
N VAL A 59 8.63 12.45 -10.30
CA VAL A 59 8.81 12.27 -11.74
C VAL A 59 7.81 11.24 -12.26
N GLY A 60 7.02 11.63 -13.25
CA GLY A 60 6.15 10.72 -14.00
C GLY A 60 6.91 9.94 -15.07
N SER A 61 6.48 8.73 -15.36
CA SER A 61 7.09 7.88 -16.39
C SER A 61 6.06 6.96 -17.04
N THR A 62 5.90 7.05 -18.34
CA THR A 62 5.06 6.12 -19.11
C THR A 62 5.93 4.98 -19.64
N ASN A 63 5.71 3.79 -19.10
CA ASN A 63 6.33 2.51 -19.53
C ASN A 63 7.87 2.52 -19.66
N ASP A 64 8.54 3.54 -19.13
CA ASP A 64 10.00 3.66 -19.14
C ASP A 64 10.58 3.24 -17.79
N TYR A 65 10.91 1.97 -17.68
CA TYR A 65 11.49 1.38 -16.47
C TYR A 65 12.92 1.87 -16.18
N ALA A 66 13.62 2.45 -17.15
CA ALA A 66 14.96 2.99 -16.92
C ALA A 66 14.97 4.11 -15.88
N LYS A 67 13.89 4.90 -15.80
CA LYS A 67 13.72 5.95 -14.78
C LYS A 67 13.66 5.41 -13.35
N THR A 68 13.30 4.14 -13.18
CA THR A 68 13.25 3.49 -11.86
C THR A 68 14.63 3.08 -11.36
N ALA A 69 15.68 3.22 -12.15
CA ALA A 69 17.02 2.78 -11.79
C ALA A 69 17.50 3.35 -10.45
N GLY A 70 18.07 2.46 -9.63
CA GLY A 70 18.58 2.83 -8.31
C GLY A 70 17.51 3.05 -7.22
N SER A 71 16.27 2.62 -7.44
CA SER A 71 15.24 2.66 -6.39
C SER A 71 15.61 1.77 -5.21
N ALA A 72 15.56 2.32 -4.01
CA ALA A 72 15.75 1.56 -2.78
C ALA A 72 14.48 0.76 -2.41
N VAL A 73 13.30 1.34 -2.70
CA VAL A 73 12.00 0.71 -2.47
C VAL A 73 11.13 0.88 -3.71
N VAL A 74 10.39 -0.15 -4.06
CA VAL A 74 9.38 -0.11 -5.11
C VAL A 74 8.04 -0.58 -4.58
N VAL A 75 7.03 0.27 -4.69
CA VAL A 75 5.65 -0.01 -4.30
C VAL A 75 4.87 -0.41 -5.54
N ILE A 76 4.36 -1.63 -5.59
CA ILE A 76 3.60 -2.17 -6.72
C ILE A 76 2.12 -2.10 -6.39
N THR A 77 1.43 -1.12 -6.99
CA THR A 77 -0.03 -0.92 -6.88
C THR A 77 -0.75 -1.27 -8.18
N SER A 78 -0.01 -1.68 -9.21
CA SER A 78 -0.54 -2.01 -10.52
C SER A 78 -1.37 -3.28 -10.50
N GLY A 79 -2.49 -3.26 -11.19
CA GLY A 79 -3.42 -4.38 -11.29
C GLY A 79 -4.79 -3.89 -11.75
N LEU A 80 -5.64 -4.80 -12.17
CA LEU A 80 -7.01 -4.50 -12.53
C LEU A 80 -7.93 -4.69 -11.33
N PRO A 81 -8.90 -3.78 -11.11
CA PRO A 81 -9.96 -4.01 -10.15
C PRO A 81 -10.89 -5.11 -10.68
N ARG A 82 -11.55 -5.83 -9.78
CA ARG A 82 -12.55 -6.82 -10.15
C ARG A 82 -13.69 -6.14 -10.94
N LYS A 83 -13.97 -6.65 -12.13
CA LYS A 83 -15.10 -6.18 -12.94
C LYS A 83 -16.35 -7.04 -12.68
N PRO A 84 -17.56 -6.50 -12.85
CA PRO A 84 -18.77 -7.30 -12.82
C PRO A 84 -18.68 -8.51 -13.78
N GLY A 85 -19.03 -9.70 -13.29
CA GLY A 85 -18.96 -10.95 -14.07
C GLY A 85 -17.59 -11.64 -14.08
N MET A 86 -16.53 -11.00 -13.59
CA MET A 86 -15.21 -11.62 -13.50
C MET A 86 -15.11 -12.57 -12.29
N THR A 87 -14.63 -13.78 -12.52
CA THR A 87 -14.36 -14.73 -11.44
C THR A 87 -13.12 -14.29 -10.63
N ARG A 88 -12.97 -14.86 -9.44
CA ARG A 88 -11.78 -14.60 -8.60
C ARG A 88 -10.51 -15.14 -9.25
N GLU A 89 -10.60 -16.30 -9.88
CA GLU A 89 -9.50 -16.98 -10.58
C GLU A 89 -9.02 -16.17 -11.79
N GLU A 90 -9.94 -15.62 -12.58
CA GLU A 90 -9.60 -14.74 -13.72
C GLU A 90 -8.89 -13.48 -13.27
N LEU A 91 -9.35 -12.85 -12.17
CA LEU A 91 -8.69 -11.70 -11.59
C LEU A 91 -7.28 -12.05 -11.11
N ILE A 92 -7.13 -13.17 -10.40
CA ILE A 92 -5.82 -13.66 -9.92
C ILE A 92 -4.89 -13.88 -11.10
N GLY A 93 -5.35 -14.59 -12.15
CA GLY A 93 -4.53 -14.89 -13.33
C GLY A 93 -4.04 -13.62 -14.03
N THR A 94 -4.96 -12.65 -14.23
CA THR A 94 -4.62 -11.37 -14.88
C THR A 94 -3.62 -10.58 -14.05
N ASN A 95 -3.89 -10.37 -12.76
CA ASN A 95 -3.02 -9.60 -11.89
C ASN A 95 -1.67 -10.29 -11.65
N ALA A 96 -1.64 -11.63 -11.64
CA ALA A 96 -0.39 -12.40 -11.57
C ALA A 96 0.56 -12.08 -12.73
N GLY A 97 0.05 -12.05 -13.94
CA GLY A 97 0.83 -11.67 -15.13
C GLY A 97 1.37 -10.24 -15.03
N ILE A 98 0.54 -9.29 -14.61
CA ILE A 98 0.93 -7.88 -14.45
C ILE A 98 2.03 -7.76 -13.40
N VAL A 99 1.80 -8.25 -12.17
CA VAL A 99 2.73 -8.09 -11.05
C VAL A 99 4.06 -8.77 -11.32
N LYS A 100 4.05 -9.97 -11.91
CA LYS A 100 5.27 -10.67 -12.32
C LYS A 100 6.10 -9.85 -13.31
N THR A 101 5.48 -9.38 -14.39
CA THR A 101 6.14 -8.57 -15.43
C THR A 101 6.72 -7.29 -14.85
N VAL A 102 5.97 -6.60 -14.00
CA VAL A 102 6.43 -5.40 -13.32
C VAL A 102 7.65 -5.70 -12.44
N ALA A 103 7.57 -6.70 -11.58
CA ALA A 103 8.67 -7.05 -10.67
C ALA A 103 9.95 -7.42 -11.45
N GLU A 104 9.85 -8.22 -12.50
CA GLU A 104 10.97 -8.60 -13.35
C GLU A 104 11.60 -7.39 -14.05
N ASN A 105 10.81 -6.46 -14.58
CA ASN A 105 11.33 -5.25 -15.22
C ASN A 105 11.98 -4.29 -14.21
N ILE A 106 11.38 -4.11 -13.06
CA ILE A 106 11.97 -3.31 -11.97
C ILE A 106 13.36 -3.83 -11.59
N LEU A 107 13.49 -5.13 -11.40
CA LEU A 107 14.75 -5.72 -10.94
C LEU A 107 15.90 -5.64 -11.97
N LYS A 108 15.59 -5.46 -13.26
CA LYS A 108 16.62 -5.16 -14.28
C LYS A 108 17.31 -3.82 -14.04
N HIS A 109 16.60 -2.84 -13.48
CA HIS A 109 17.08 -1.46 -13.25
C HIS A 109 17.39 -1.19 -11.77
N SER A 110 16.75 -1.91 -10.86
CA SER A 110 16.90 -1.76 -9.40
C SER A 110 17.04 -3.12 -8.72
N PRO A 111 18.15 -3.85 -8.96
CA PRO A 111 18.33 -5.23 -8.49
C PRO A 111 18.37 -5.36 -6.96
N ASN A 112 18.65 -4.26 -6.26
CA ASN A 112 18.71 -4.22 -4.80
C ASN A 112 17.44 -3.68 -4.13
N ALA A 113 16.40 -3.34 -4.87
CA ALA A 113 15.16 -2.78 -4.33
C ALA A 113 14.43 -3.74 -3.37
N ILE A 114 13.79 -3.19 -2.37
CA ILE A 114 12.74 -3.86 -1.60
C ILE A 114 11.42 -3.65 -2.34
N LEU A 115 10.68 -4.74 -2.58
CA LEU A 115 9.39 -4.70 -3.25
C LEU A 115 8.26 -4.73 -2.21
N ILE A 116 7.39 -3.72 -2.23
CA ILE A 116 6.18 -3.66 -1.41
C ILE A 116 4.98 -3.90 -2.33
N ILE A 117 4.26 -4.99 -2.08
CA ILE A 117 3.12 -5.42 -2.89
C ILE A 117 1.82 -4.91 -2.26
N VAL A 118 1.06 -4.13 -3.03
CA VAL A 118 -0.26 -3.60 -2.67
C VAL A 118 -1.35 -4.17 -3.58
N SER A 119 -0.95 -4.68 -4.75
CA SER A 119 -1.86 -5.27 -5.76
C SER A 119 -2.63 -6.45 -5.19
N ASN A 120 -3.94 -6.49 -5.46
CA ASN A 120 -4.82 -7.53 -4.95
C ASN A 120 -5.00 -8.70 -5.94
N PRO A 121 -5.22 -9.94 -5.39
CA PRO A 121 -5.22 -10.31 -3.98
C PRO A 121 -3.80 -10.28 -3.38
N MET A 122 -3.60 -9.44 -2.34
CA MET A 122 -2.27 -9.05 -1.86
C MET A 122 -1.41 -10.23 -1.42
N ASP A 123 -1.93 -11.14 -0.62
CA ASP A 123 -1.18 -12.32 -0.14
C ASP A 123 -0.69 -13.18 -1.31
N THR A 124 -1.58 -13.45 -2.28
CA THR A 124 -1.26 -14.22 -3.49
C THR A 124 -0.22 -13.52 -4.34
N MET A 125 -0.36 -12.22 -4.56
CA MET A 125 0.58 -11.43 -5.38
C MET A 125 1.95 -11.31 -4.70
N THR A 126 1.99 -11.19 -3.38
CA THR A 126 3.24 -11.18 -2.60
C THR A 126 3.98 -12.51 -2.73
N TYR A 127 3.27 -13.64 -2.54
CA TYR A 127 3.85 -14.97 -2.68
C TYR A 127 4.33 -15.23 -4.11
N LEU A 128 3.53 -14.85 -5.11
CA LEU A 128 3.91 -14.94 -6.53
C LEU A 128 5.19 -14.16 -6.80
N THR A 129 5.26 -12.90 -6.35
CA THR A 129 6.44 -12.04 -6.53
C THR A 129 7.69 -12.68 -5.92
N LEU A 130 7.58 -13.20 -4.69
CA LEU A 130 8.67 -13.89 -4.03
C LEU A 130 9.17 -15.09 -4.86
N LYS A 131 8.24 -15.89 -5.40
CA LYS A 131 8.58 -17.08 -6.20
C LYS A 131 9.15 -16.72 -7.57
N ALA A 132 8.57 -15.72 -8.24
CA ALA A 132 8.99 -15.32 -9.59
C ALA A 132 10.35 -14.62 -9.59
N THR A 133 10.66 -13.85 -8.55
CA THR A 133 11.90 -13.07 -8.48
C THR A 133 13.08 -13.81 -7.82
N GLY A 134 12.79 -14.84 -7.01
CA GLY A 134 13.83 -15.51 -6.22
C GLY A 134 14.48 -14.64 -5.14
N LEU A 135 13.93 -13.47 -4.85
CA LEU A 135 14.44 -12.57 -3.82
C LEU A 135 14.31 -13.21 -2.41
N PRO A 136 15.16 -12.82 -1.46
CA PRO A 136 15.00 -13.24 -0.07
C PRO A 136 13.72 -12.62 0.52
N LYS A 137 13.10 -13.31 1.49
CA LYS A 137 11.79 -12.92 2.08
C LYS A 137 11.76 -11.50 2.66
N ASN A 138 12.88 -11.03 3.18
CA ASN A 138 12.98 -9.66 3.74
C ASN A 138 13.01 -8.55 2.67
N ARG A 139 12.96 -8.91 1.39
CA ARG A 139 12.92 -7.94 0.28
C ARG A 139 11.60 -7.97 -0.50
N VAL A 140 10.65 -8.84 -0.13
CA VAL A 140 9.30 -8.89 -0.72
C VAL A 140 8.28 -8.83 0.40
N ILE A 141 7.58 -7.72 0.50
CA ILE A 141 6.68 -7.39 1.61
C ILE A 141 5.27 -7.17 1.06
N GLY A 142 4.27 -7.82 1.64
CA GLY A 142 2.85 -7.52 1.40
C GLY A 142 2.38 -6.41 2.35
N MET A 143 1.78 -5.35 1.81
CA MET A 143 1.20 -4.26 2.60
C MET A 143 -0.30 -4.52 2.80
N GLY A 144 -0.66 -5.19 3.87
CA GLY A 144 -2.04 -5.48 4.29
C GLY A 144 -2.27 -5.05 5.73
N GLY A 145 -1.59 -5.66 6.67
CA GLY A 145 -1.79 -5.44 8.10
C GLY A 145 -1.66 -3.98 8.58
N ALA A 146 -0.85 -3.16 7.91
CA ALA A 146 -0.76 -1.73 8.22
C ALA A 146 -2.08 -0.99 7.90
N LEU A 147 -2.69 -1.30 6.74
CA LEU A 147 -4.00 -0.76 6.35
C LEU A 147 -5.10 -1.29 7.28
N ASP A 148 -5.11 -2.58 7.53
CA ASP A 148 -6.13 -3.22 8.37
C ASP A 148 -6.06 -2.69 9.81
N SER A 149 -4.85 -2.53 10.35
CA SER A 149 -4.65 -1.89 11.66
C SER A 149 -5.12 -0.44 11.68
N SER A 150 -4.95 0.31 10.60
CA SER A 150 -5.48 1.68 10.48
C SER A 150 -7.01 1.71 10.48
N ARG A 151 -7.65 0.77 9.76
CA ARG A 151 -9.12 0.59 9.79
C ARG A 151 -9.61 0.23 11.18
N PHE A 152 -8.96 -0.74 11.82
CA PHE A 152 -9.28 -1.14 13.17
C PHE A 152 -9.22 0.03 14.17
N LYS A 153 -8.16 0.83 14.13
CA LYS A 153 -8.06 2.05 14.95
C LYS A 153 -9.15 3.06 14.64
N TYR A 154 -9.50 3.22 13.37
CA TYR A 154 -10.59 4.10 12.96
C TYR A 154 -11.93 3.67 13.59
N TYR A 155 -12.29 2.39 13.46
CA TYR A 155 -13.55 1.90 14.04
C TYR A 155 -13.53 1.92 15.57
N LEU A 156 -12.40 1.65 16.22
CA LEU A 156 -12.25 1.86 17.67
C LEU A 156 -12.46 3.31 18.06
N SER A 157 -11.87 4.26 17.34
CA SER A 157 -12.05 5.71 17.58
C SER A 157 -13.51 6.12 17.46
N GLN A 158 -14.23 5.62 16.45
CA GLN A 158 -15.65 5.88 16.28
C GLN A 158 -16.48 5.30 17.43
N ALA A 159 -16.23 4.06 17.81
CA ALA A 159 -16.94 3.41 18.91
C ALA A 159 -16.70 4.10 20.27
N LEU A 160 -15.49 4.56 20.50
CA LEU A 160 -15.10 5.31 21.70
C LEU A 160 -15.60 6.77 21.71
N GLY A 161 -15.89 7.36 20.53
CA GLY A 161 -16.12 8.80 20.39
C GLY A 161 -14.90 9.63 20.79
N ARG A 162 -13.69 9.14 20.47
CA ARG A 162 -12.41 9.71 20.91
C ARG A 162 -11.45 9.94 19.72
N PRO A 163 -10.46 10.85 19.85
CA PRO A 163 -9.48 11.10 18.79
C PRO A 163 -8.73 9.83 18.36
N LEU A 164 -8.54 9.68 17.05
CA LEU A 164 -7.84 8.53 16.46
C LEU A 164 -6.38 8.42 16.94
N THR A 165 -5.72 9.54 17.21
CA THR A 165 -4.35 9.62 17.68
C THR A 165 -4.10 8.94 19.02
N ASP A 166 -5.15 8.85 19.84
CA ASP A 166 -5.08 8.32 21.20
C ASP A 166 -5.37 6.81 21.26
N VAL A 167 -5.74 6.23 20.10
CA VAL A 167 -6.12 4.82 19.99
C VAL A 167 -4.98 3.99 19.40
N GLN A 168 -4.68 2.87 20.03
CA GLN A 168 -3.74 1.87 19.52
C GLN A 168 -4.46 0.54 19.25
N GLY A 169 -4.11 -0.09 18.14
CA GLY A 169 -4.69 -1.38 17.77
C GLY A 169 -3.91 -2.00 16.63
N THR A 170 -3.90 -3.30 16.58
CA THR A 170 -3.15 -4.08 15.57
C THR A 170 -4.03 -5.19 15.03
N VAL A 171 -3.93 -5.39 13.72
CA VAL A 171 -4.51 -6.55 13.02
C VAL A 171 -3.37 -7.41 12.51
N ILE A 172 -3.49 -8.71 12.68
CA ILE A 172 -2.56 -9.72 12.18
C ILE A 172 -3.28 -10.70 11.26
N GLY A 173 -2.54 -11.63 10.67
CA GLY A 173 -3.09 -12.64 9.75
C GLY A 173 -2.96 -12.24 8.29
N GLY A 174 -3.75 -12.88 7.42
CA GLY A 174 -3.81 -12.57 5.99
C GLY A 174 -4.67 -11.34 5.69
N HIS A 175 -4.51 -10.77 4.50
CA HIS A 175 -5.31 -9.62 4.04
C HIS A 175 -6.58 -10.08 3.32
N GLY A 176 -7.52 -10.63 4.06
CA GLY A 176 -8.80 -11.13 3.55
C GLY A 176 -9.84 -11.24 4.65
N ASP A 177 -11.11 -11.07 4.31
CA ASP A 177 -12.24 -10.95 5.23
C ASP A 177 -12.32 -12.08 6.29
N THR A 178 -11.83 -13.28 5.95
CA THR A 178 -11.85 -14.45 6.84
C THR A 178 -10.50 -14.74 7.50
N THR A 179 -9.46 -13.98 7.19
CA THR A 179 -8.08 -14.26 7.62
C THR A 179 -7.46 -13.15 8.45
N MET A 180 -8.08 -11.97 8.47
CA MET A 180 -7.72 -10.87 9.37
C MET A 180 -8.11 -11.21 10.81
N ILE A 181 -7.24 -10.85 11.75
CA ILE A 181 -7.45 -11.07 13.18
C ILE A 181 -7.20 -9.76 13.92
N PRO A 182 -8.24 -8.92 14.13
CA PRO A 182 -8.12 -7.73 14.98
C PRO A 182 -7.85 -8.12 16.43
N LEU A 183 -6.74 -7.64 17.00
CA LEU A 183 -6.35 -7.97 18.36
C LEU A 183 -7.05 -7.06 19.39
N THR A 184 -8.36 -7.22 19.55
CA THR A 184 -9.20 -6.38 20.43
C THR A 184 -8.69 -6.37 21.88
N ARG A 185 -8.21 -7.50 22.39
CA ARG A 185 -7.69 -7.63 23.75
C ARG A 185 -6.39 -6.85 24.00
N LEU A 186 -5.67 -6.47 22.95
CA LEU A 186 -4.43 -5.69 23.02
C LEU A 186 -4.63 -4.22 22.61
N ALA A 187 -5.84 -3.87 22.19
CA ALA A 187 -6.13 -2.50 21.81
C ALA A 187 -6.24 -1.60 23.06
N THR A 188 -5.75 -0.36 22.90
CA THR A 188 -5.71 0.61 24.00
C THR A 188 -6.22 1.98 23.57
N TYR A 189 -6.77 2.72 24.54
CA TYR A 189 -7.03 4.14 24.47
C TYR A 189 -6.24 4.83 25.59
N ASN A 190 -5.37 5.78 25.24
CA ASN A 190 -4.42 6.42 26.17
C ASN A 190 -3.66 5.42 27.06
N GLY A 191 -3.28 4.27 26.50
CA GLY A 191 -2.55 3.22 27.20
C GLY A 191 -3.39 2.29 28.08
N LEU A 192 -4.69 2.56 28.25
CA LEU A 192 -5.61 1.70 28.98
C LEU A 192 -6.35 0.75 28.02
N PRO A 193 -6.60 -0.52 28.43
CA PRO A 193 -7.34 -1.47 27.59
C PRO A 193 -8.71 -0.93 27.17
N VAL A 194 -9.05 -1.04 25.87
CA VAL A 194 -10.35 -0.57 25.34
C VAL A 194 -11.55 -1.26 25.99
N SER A 195 -11.37 -2.47 26.54
CA SER A 195 -12.41 -3.18 27.31
C SER A 195 -12.86 -2.48 28.60
N GLN A 196 -12.15 -1.46 29.06
CA GLN A 196 -12.61 -0.60 30.15
C GLN A 196 -13.63 0.46 29.69
N PHE A 197 -13.75 0.69 28.39
CA PHE A 197 -14.58 1.75 27.81
C PHE A 197 -15.67 1.20 26.89
N LEU A 198 -15.48 0.01 26.33
CA LEU A 198 -16.40 -0.65 25.39
C LEU A 198 -16.75 -2.04 25.93
N ASP A 199 -18.00 -2.42 25.79
CA ASP A 199 -18.45 -3.77 26.11
C ASP A 199 -18.08 -4.78 25.02
N ALA A 200 -18.33 -6.05 25.28
CA ALA A 200 -18.00 -7.14 24.36
C ALA A 200 -18.71 -7.00 23.01
N ALA A 201 -19.98 -6.60 23.00
CA ALA A 201 -20.76 -6.45 21.78
C ALA A 201 -20.21 -5.32 20.89
N ALA A 202 -19.81 -4.20 21.47
CA ALA A 202 -19.18 -3.09 20.76
C ALA A 202 -17.82 -3.52 20.17
N LEU A 203 -17.01 -4.28 20.90
CA LEU A 203 -15.72 -4.79 20.42
C LEU A 203 -15.88 -5.83 19.30
N GLU A 204 -16.87 -6.71 19.39
CA GLU A 204 -17.20 -7.65 18.30
C GLU A 204 -17.63 -6.90 17.03
N LYS A 205 -18.48 -5.87 17.18
CA LYS A 205 -18.89 -5.03 16.05
C LYS A 205 -17.68 -4.33 15.41
N VAL A 206 -16.81 -3.72 16.21
CA VAL A 206 -15.59 -3.09 15.70
C VAL A 206 -14.71 -4.08 14.93
N ALA A 207 -14.56 -5.30 15.46
CA ALA A 207 -13.78 -6.33 14.77
C ALA A 207 -14.42 -6.77 13.46
N ALA A 208 -15.75 -6.85 13.39
CA ALA A 208 -16.50 -7.20 12.18
C ALA A 208 -16.47 -6.10 11.11
N ASP A 209 -16.46 -4.84 11.54
CA ASP A 209 -16.42 -3.68 10.64
C ASP A 209 -15.00 -3.39 10.08
N THR A 210 -13.96 -4.00 10.68
CA THR A 210 -12.55 -3.83 10.28
C THR A 210 -12.21 -4.54 8.98
#